data_0a2d7cc3b05374e9a39fa79921ae6369
#
_entry.id   0a2d7cc3b05374e9a39fa79921ae6369
#
_cell.length_a   1.000
_cell.length_b   1.000
_cell.length_c   1.000
_cell.angle_alpha   90.00
_cell.angle_beta   90.00
_cell.angle_gamma   90.00
#
_symmetry.space_group_name_H-M   'P 1'
#
loop_
_entity.id
_entity.type
_entity.pdbx_description
1 polymer ?
#
loop_
_entity_poly.entity_id
_entity_poly.type
_entity_poly.pdbx_seq_one_letter_code
_entity_poly.pdbx_strand_id
1 'polypeptide(L)'
;MFTGLIEEIGTISSIRSLGNEQLELTVNAKTIQASMKLGDSVAVNGVCLTVIAFDDAKVSFELSPETLRSTLFGDSAASKEVNLERATRVGDRLGGHIVQGHVDAMAKLIQVKEIGSFFEMDFTVDPAVAKYIVQKGSIAINGISLTIADLKSDYFRIAVIPLTYKETILSNLKVGDQVHVETDILARYVERLLQFDEKEKKNPGITQDFLKNHGF
;
A
#
# COMPACT_ATOMS: atom_id res chain seq x y z
N MET A 1 2.76 5.87 9.55
CA MET A 1 1.89 4.69 9.76
C MET A 1 0.45 5.14 9.61
N PHE A 2 -0.37 4.33 8.96
CA PHE A 2 -1.76 4.59 8.59
C PHE A 2 -2.64 3.42 9.01
N THR A 3 -3.95 3.58 8.90
CA THR A 3 -4.93 2.53 9.23
C THR A 3 -5.55 1.88 7.99
N GLY A 4 -5.42 2.52 6.84
CA GLY A 4 -6.10 2.18 5.60
C GLY A 4 -7.57 2.62 5.57
N LEU A 5 -7.94 3.60 6.39
CA LEU A 5 -9.23 4.27 6.36
C LEU A 5 -9.11 5.62 5.68
N ILE A 6 -9.64 5.73 4.50
CA ILE A 6 -9.53 6.93 3.68
C ILE A 6 -10.34 8.07 4.30
N GLU A 7 -9.70 9.24 4.44
CA GLU A 7 -10.33 10.43 5.00
C GLU A 7 -10.93 11.33 3.92
N GLU A 8 -10.36 11.31 2.71
CA GLU A 8 -10.76 12.19 1.61
C GLU A 8 -10.34 11.64 0.25
N ILE A 9 -11.12 11.92 -0.79
CA ILE A 9 -10.69 11.79 -2.18
C ILE A 9 -10.17 13.15 -2.64
N GLY A 10 -8.86 13.24 -2.87
CA GLY A 10 -8.23 14.41 -3.46
C GLY A 10 -8.11 14.31 -4.97
N THR A 11 -7.62 15.36 -5.61
CA THR A 11 -7.37 15.38 -7.07
C THR A 11 -5.96 15.90 -7.34
N ILE A 12 -5.18 15.19 -8.15
CA ILE A 12 -3.86 15.66 -8.57
C ILE A 12 -4.01 16.97 -9.35
N SER A 13 -3.49 18.05 -8.79
CA SER A 13 -3.50 19.38 -9.40
C SER A 13 -2.35 19.55 -10.38
N SER A 14 -1.15 19.11 -10.02
CA SER A 14 0.03 19.16 -10.87
C SER A 14 1.08 18.14 -10.44
N ILE A 15 1.90 17.73 -11.41
CA ILE A 15 3.16 17.03 -11.19
C ILE A 15 4.20 17.80 -11.97
N ARG A 16 5.25 18.28 -11.30
CA ARG A 16 6.30 19.06 -11.93
C ARG A 16 7.68 18.56 -11.54
N SER A 17 8.62 18.60 -12.48
CA SER A 17 10.00 18.24 -12.23
C SER A 17 10.70 19.30 -11.37
N LEU A 18 11.42 18.84 -10.37
CA LEU A 18 12.33 19.64 -9.55
C LEU A 18 13.80 19.51 -10.01
N GLY A 19 14.06 18.68 -11.02
CA GLY A 19 15.40 18.29 -11.46
C GLY A 19 15.89 17.03 -10.72
N ASN A 20 16.99 16.44 -11.19
CA ASN A 20 17.62 15.25 -10.58
C ASN A 20 16.64 14.06 -10.35
N GLU A 21 15.75 13.82 -11.30
CA GLU A 21 14.71 12.77 -11.21
C GLU A 21 13.74 12.92 -10.02
N GLN A 22 13.65 14.11 -9.43
CA GLN A 22 12.69 14.44 -8.37
C GLN A 22 11.46 15.12 -8.97
N LEU A 23 10.27 14.78 -8.45
CA LEU A 23 9.02 15.44 -8.83
C LEU A 23 8.36 16.05 -7.59
N GLU A 24 7.65 17.15 -7.81
CA GLU A 24 6.69 17.68 -6.86
C GLU A 24 5.28 17.29 -7.31
N LEU A 25 4.57 16.59 -6.43
CA LEU A 25 3.15 16.25 -6.57
C LEU A 25 2.33 17.25 -5.77
N THR A 26 1.40 17.95 -6.41
CA THR A 26 0.42 18.80 -5.72
C THR A 26 -0.97 18.20 -5.87
N VAL A 27 -1.68 18.05 -4.77
CA VAL A 27 -3.03 17.49 -4.68
C VAL A 27 -3.99 18.53 -4.12
N ASN A 28 -5.13 18.73 -4.79
CA ASN A 28 -6.24 19.48 -4.21
C ASN A 28 -6.91 18.60 -3.14
N ALA A 29 -7.08 19.18 -1.96
CA ALA A 29 -7.72 18.54 -0.81
C ALA A 29 -8.49 19.60 -0.01
N LYS A 30 -9.41 19.20 0.87
CA LYS A 30 -10.26 20.12 1.64
C LYS A 30 -10.35 19.79 3.12
N THR A 31 -10.10 18.55 3.48
CA THR A 31 -10.34 18.01 4.82
C THR A 31 -9.05 17.72 5.56
N ILE A 32 -8.07 17.11 4.88
CA ILE A 32 -6.84 16.64 5.52
C ILE A 32 -5.93 17.78 6.00
N GLN A 33 -6.08 19.01 5.51
CA GLN A 33 -5.28 20.16 5.95
C GLN A 33 -5.55 20.54 7.41
N ALA A 34 -6.72 20.17 7.97
CA ALA A 34 -7.04 20.46 9.35
C ALA A 34 -6.00 19.86 10.29
N SER A 35 -5.29 20.72 11.01
CA SER A 35 -4.18 20.40 11.92
C SER A 35 -2.91 19.82 11.28
N MET A 36 -2.73 19.91 9.96
CA MET A 36 -1.54 19.51 9.23
C MET A 36 -0.34 20.41 9.55
N LYS A 37 0.86 19.87 9.48
CA LYS A 37 2.12 20.59 9.63
C LYS A 37 3.09 20.17 8.52
N LEU A 38 4.05 21.04 8.22
CA LEU A 38 5.18 20.66 7.36
C LEU A 38 5.93 19.49 7.99
N GLY A 39 6.28 18.53 7.18
CA GLY A 39 6.92 17.30 7.61
C GLY A 39 5.98 16.18 8.04
N ASP A 40 4.66 16.43 8.13
CA ASP A 40 3.69 15.37 8.37
C ASP A 40 3.67 14.36 7.22
N SER A 41 3.33 13.12 7.54
CA SER A 41 3.12 12.06 6.54
C SER A 41 1.66 11.96 6.14
N VAL A 42 1.40 11.85 4.85
CA VAL A 42 0.09 11.56 4.25
C VAL A 42 0.24 10.39 3.30
N ALA A 43 -0.66 9.43 3.37
CA ALA A 43 -0.79 8.38 2.37
C ALA A 43 -1.59 8.93 1.19
N VAL A 44 -0.98 8.96 0.00
CA VAL A 44 -1.60 9.31 -1.27
C VAL A 44 -1.71 8.04 -2.10
N ASN A 45 -2.91 7.53 -2.34
CA ASN A 45 -3.13 6.20 -2.90
C ASN A 45 -2.26 5.11 -2.23
N GLY A 46 -2.14 5.17 -0.90
CA GLY A 46 -1.36 4.22 -0.12
C GLY A 46 0.15 4.45 -0.16
N VAL A 47 0.65 5.50 -0.78
CA VAL A 47 2.07 5.87 -0.77
C VAL A 47 2.31 6.90 0.30
N CYS A 48 3.18 6.60 1.27
CA CYS A 48 3.58 7.52 2.33
C CYS A 48 4.43 8.65 1.75
N LEU A 49 3.91 9.87 1.77
CA LEU A 49 4.57 11.07 1.28
C LEU A 49 4.69 12.11 2.39
N THR A 50 5.75 12.90 2.34
CA THR A 50 5.99 13.97 3.31
C THR A 50 5.49 15.30 2.78
N VAL A 51 4.72 16.02 3.58
CA VAL A 51 4.19 17.35 3.27
C VAL A 51 5.33 18.37 3.24
N ILE A 52 5.54 19.01 2.09
CA ILE A 52 6.54 20.07 1.90
C ILE A 52 5.93 21.48 1.84
N ALA A 53 4.66 21.57 1.44
CA ALA A 53 3.88 22.82 1.45
C ALA A 53 2.38 22.48 1.48
N PHE A 54 1.59 23.36 2.05
CA PHE A 54 0.12 23.28 1.99
C PHE A 54 -0.54 24.63 2.20
N ASP A 55 -1.75 24.77 1.72
CA ASP A 55 -2.69 25.87 1.98
C ASP A 55 -4.10 25.31 2.26
N ASP A 56 -5.12 26.15 2.27
CA ASP A 56 -6.51 25.73 2.55
C ASP A 56 -7.12 24.82 1.47
N ALA A 57 -6.47 24.67 0.31
CA ALA A 57 -7.01 23.95 -0.85
C ALA A 57 -6.06 22.89 -1.42
N LYS A 58 -4.80 22.95 -1.10
CA LYS A 58 -3.74 22.12 -1.74
C LYS A 58 -2.72 21.65 -0.74
N VAL A 59 -2.17 20.48 -1.03
CA VAL A 59 -1.02 19.90 -0.33
C VAL A 59 0.02 19.46 -1.36
N SER A 60 1.27 19.81 -1.14
CA SER A 60 2.40 19.43 -2.01
C SER A 60 3.34 18.46 -1.31
N PHE A 61 3.84 17.52 -2.07
CA PHE A 61 4.74 16.45 -1.66
C PHE A 61 5.93 16.34 -2.61
N GLU A 62 7.07 15.90 -2.09
CA GLU A 62 8.22 15.56 -2.92
C GLU A 62 8.24 14.04 -3.17
N LEU A 63 8.39 13.65 -4.44
CA LEU A 63 8.52 12.26 -4.86
C LEU A 63 9.99 11.96 -5.17
N SER A 64 10.56 11.00 -4.44
CA SER A 64 11.91 10.52 -4.69
C SER A 64 11.96 9.65 -5.97
N PRO A 65 13.16 9.46 -6.56
CA PRO A 65 13.32 8.53 -7.68
C PRO A 65 12.86 7.10 -7.33
N GLU A 66 13.03 6.68 -6.08
CA GLU A 66 12.55 5.36 -5.62
C GLU A 66 11.02 5.28 -5.63
N THR A 67 10.36 6.33 -5.12
CA THR A 67 8.89 6.41 -5.15
C THR A 67 8.35 6.34 -6.59
N LEU A 68 9.02 7.02 -7.53
CA LEU A 68 8.62 7.00 -8.94
C LEU A 68 8.78 5.62 -9.59
N ARG A 69 9.83 4.87 -9.22
CA ARG A 69 10.05 3.51 -9.74
C ARG A 69 9.09 2.48 -9.16
N SER A 70 8.69 2.65 -7.91
CA SER A 70 7.87 1.69 -7.15
C SER A 70 6.38 2.00 -7.16
N THR A 71 5.94 3.08 -7.81
CA THR A 71 4.55 3.54 -7.80
C THR A 71 4.06 4.00 -9.17
N LEU A 72 2.74 4.20 -9.30
CA LEU A 72 2.10 4.69 -10.51
C LEU A 72 2.20 6.22 -10.69
N PHE A 73 2.94 6.93 -9.83
CA PHE A 73 3.03 8.39 -9.91
C PHE A 73 3.87 8.86 -11.10
N GLY A 74 4.83 8.07 -11.56
CA GLY A 74 5.61 8.38 -12.77
C GLY A 74 4.75 8.54 -14.03
N ASP A 75 3.68 7.74 -14.13
CA ASP A 75 2.73 7.74 -15.23
C ASP A 75 1.43 8.53 -14.91
N SER A 76 1.40 9.21 -13.77
CA SER A 76 0.20 9.91 -13.32
C SER A 76 -0.03 11.19 -14.11
N ALA A 77 -1.28 11.44 -14.44
CA ALA A 77 -1.70 12.69 -15.06
C ALA A 77 -2.41 13.60 -14.05
N ALA A 78 -2.33 14.91 -14.28
CA ALA A 78 -3.18 15.87 -13.59
C ALA A 78 -4.67 15.50 -13.78
N SER A 79 -5.50 15.87 -12.82
CA SER A 79 -6.94 15.57 -12.74
C SER A 79 -7.31 14.13 -12.36
N LYS A 80 -6.36 13.24 -12.06
CA LYS A 80 -6.67 11.95 -11.47
C LYS A 80 -7.02 12.10 -9.99
N GLU A 81 -8.04 11.38 -9.56
CA GLU A 81 -8.42 11.29 -8.15
C GLU A 81 -7.51 10.34 -7.38
N VAL A 82 -7.28 10.65 -6.11
CA VAL A 82 -6.42 9.89 -5.20
C VAL A 82 -7.05 9.78 -3.82
N ASN A 83 -6.91 8.63 -3.18
CA ASN A 83 -7.25 8.45 -1.78
C ASN A 83 -6.23 9.15 -0.90
N LEU A 84 -6.69 9.84 0.15
CA LEU A 84 -5.86 10.55 1.11
C LEU A 84 -6.16 10.06 2.52
N GLU A 85 -5.10 9.81 3.29
CA GLU A 85 -5.17 9.47 4.72
C GLU A 85 -3.98 10.13 5.44
N ARG A 86 -4.22 10.85 6.53
CA ARG A 86 -3.17 11.38 7.39
C ARG A 86 -2.57 10.28 8.25
N ALA A 87 -1.33 10.45 8.67
CA ALA A 87 -0.70 9.54 9.62
C ALA A 87 -1.50 9.47 10.94
N THR A 88 -1.71 8.23 11.41
CA THR A 88 -2.42 7.92 12.66
C THR A 88 -1.70 8.54 13.86
N ARG A 89 -2.43 9.15 14.75
CA ARG A 89 -1.90 9.70 16.01
C ARG A 89 -1.85 8.64 17.09
N VAL A 90 -0.99 8.84 18.08
CA VAL A 90 -0.98 7.99 19.27
C VAL A 90 -2.31 8.17 20.03
N GLY A 91 -3.00 7.06 20.25
CA GLY A 91 -4.32 7.03 20.91
C GLY A 91 -5.51 6.93 19.95
N ASP A 92 -5.31 7.07 18.63
CA ASP A 92 -6.36 6.85 17.65
C ASP A 92 -6.72 5.34 17.55
N ARG A 93 -7.93 5.06 17.04
CA ARG A 93 -8.36 3.69 16.81
C ARG A 93 -7.72 3.13 15.54
N LEU A 94 -7.24 1.90 15.60
CA LEU A 94 -6.82 1.14 14.43
C LEU A 94 -8.06 0.41 13.84
N GLY A 95 -8.81 1.11 12.97
CA GLY A 95 -10.05 0.58 12.41
C GLY A 95 -9.86 -0.36 11.20
N GLY A 96 -8.69 -0.35 10.57
CA GLY A 96 -8.27 -1.25 9.50
C GLY A 96 -7.16 -2.19 9.97
N HIS A 97 -5.98 -2.11 9.34
CA HIS A 97 -4.76 -2.83 9.74
C HIS A 97 -3.55 -1.89 9.74
N ILE A 98 -2.36 -2.41 10.03
CA ILE A 98 -1.14 -1.60 10.01
C ILE A 98 -0.71 -1.38 8.55
N VAL A 99 -0.98 -0.18 8.03
CA VAL A 99 -0.54 0.27 6.70
C VAL A 99 0.64 1.22 6.88
N GLN A 100 1.75 0.90 6.22
CA GLN A 100 2.96 1.71 6.33
C GLN A 100 3.04 2.82 5.27
N GLY A 101 2.33 2.62 4.15
CA GLY A 101 2.44 3.46 2.96
C GLY A 101 3.61 3.05 2.07
N HIS A 102 4.04 1.80 2.15
CA HIS A 102 5.15 1.25 1.38
C HIS A 102 4.61 0.22 0.38
N VAL A 103 4.43 0.67 -0.85
CA VAL A 103 3.89 -0.17 -1.93
C VAL A 103 4.82 -1.33 -2.23
N ASP A 104 4.28 -2.54 -2.18
CA ASP A 104 5.01 -3.79 -2.42
C ASP A 104 4.97 -4.21 -3.88
N ALA A 105 3.84 -3.96 -4.55
CA ALA A 105 3.57 -4.38 -5.92
C ALA A 105 2.45 -3.57 -6.55
N MET A 106 2.27 -3.78 -7.86
CA MET A 106 1.10 -3.34 -8.58
C MET A 106 0.19 -4.52 -8.88
N ALA A 107 -1.13 -4.30 -8.81
CA ALA A 107 -2.12 -5.24 -9.29
C ALA A 107 -2.99 -4.59 -10.35
N LYS A 108 -3.54 -5.39 -11.24
CA LYS A 108 -4.50 -4.96 -12.26
C LYS A 108 -5.90 -5.40 -11.86
N LEU A 109 -6.86 -4.49 -11.90
CA LEU A 109 -8.27 -4.82 -11.79
C LEU A 109 -8.71 -5.62 -13.02
N ILE A 110 -9.18 -6.85 -12.82
CA ILE A 110 -9.59 -7.75 -13.91
C ILE A 110 -11.09 -7.98 -13.97
N GLN A 111 -11.79 -7.77 -12.86
CA GLN A 111 -13.25 -7.91 -12.80
C GLN A 111 -13.86 -7.02 -11.74
N VAL A 112 -15.04 -6.48 -12.02
CA VAL A 112 -15.96 -5.88 -11.04
C VAL A 112 -17.31 -6.54 -11.21
N LYS A 113 -17.88 -7.01 -10.11
CA LYS A 113 -19.22 -7.64 -10.09
C LYS A 113 -20.04 -7.04 -8.96
N GLU A 114 -21.21 -6.53 -9.30
CA GLU A 114 -22.19 -6.06 -8.33
C GLU A 114 -23.01 -7.23 -7.80
N ILE A 115 -23.10 -7.36 -6.48
CA ILE A 115 -23.84 -8.41 -5.76
C ILE A 115 -24.82 -7.72 -4.80
N GLY A 116 -26.01 -7.47 -5.26
CA GLY A 116 -26.98 -6.62 -4.54
C GLY A 116 -26.44 -5.21 -4.40
N SER A 117 -26.17 -4.76 -3.18
CA SER A 117 -25.54 -3.45 -2.91
C SER A 117 -24.01 -3.52 -2.73
N PHE A 118 -23.41 -4.70 -2.73
CA PHE A 118 -21.98 -4.92 -2.52
C PHE A 118 -21.26 -5.09 -3.85
N PHE A 119 -19.93 -4.94 -3.82
CA PHE A 119 -19.09 -5.12 -4.99
C PHE A 119 -18.02 -6.19 -4.72
N GLU A 120 -17.89 -7.15 -5.62
CA GLU A 120 -16.73 -8.03 -5.69
C GLU A 120 -15.80 -7.51 -6.75
N MET A 121 -14.52 -7.36 -6.38
CA MET A 121 -13.48 -6.88 -7.29
C MET A 121 -12.31 -7.85 -7.28
N ASP A 122 -11.89 -8.30 -8.46
CA ASP A 122 -10.79 -9.24 -8.65
C ASP A 122 -9.56 -8.51 -9.18
N PHE A 123 -8.43 -8.76 -8.55
CA PHE A 123 -7.15 -8.17 -8.91
C PHE A 123 -6.11 -9.25 -9.18
N THR A 124 -5.21 -9.03 -10.15
CA THR A 124 -4.09 -9.93 -10.40
C THR A 124 -3.21 -10.07 -9.17
N VAL A 125 -2.56 -11.23 -9.05
CA VAL A 125 -1.52 -11.45 -8.03
C VAL A 125 -0.15 -11.32 -8.68
N ASP A 126 0.70 -10.44 -8.12
CA ASP A 126 2.12 -10.42 -8.44
C ASP A 126 2.82 -11.58 -7.73
N PRO A 127 3.53 -12.48 -8.45
CA PRO A 127 4.23 -13.61 -7.84
C PRO A 127 5.20 -13.23 -6.72
N ALA A 128 5.77 -12.02 -6.77
CA ALA A 128 6.72 -11.55 -5.75
C ALA A 128 6.06 -11.39 -4.36
N VAL A 129 4.77 -11.08 -4.32
CA VAL A 129 4.03 -10.83 -3.07
C VAL A 129 2.97 -11.89 -2.78
N ALA A 130 2.73 -12.83 -3.69
CA ALA A 130 1.68 -13.85 -3.59
C ALA A 130 1.71 -14.62 -2.24
N LYS A 131 2.91 -14.92 -1.72
CA LYS A 131 3.10 -15.64 -0.46
C LYS A 131 2.64 -14.86 0.79
N TYR A 132 2.47 -13.54 0.68
CA TYR A 132 2.01 -12.68 1.78
C TYR A 132 0.50 -12.43 1.74
N ILE A 133 -0.16 -12.80 0.63
CA ILE A 133 -1.60 -12.66 0.47
C ILE A 133 -2.27 -13.91 1.03
N VAL A 134 -3.13 -13.73 2.03
CA VAL A 134 -3.79 -14.83 2.75
C VAL A 134 -5.29 -14.64 2.70
N GLN A 135 -6.04 -15.70 2.38
CA GLN A 135 -7.50 -15.65 2.43
C GLN A 135 -7.98 -15.28 3.84
N LYS A 136 -8.91 -14.34 3.95
CA LYS A 136 -9.37 -13.68 5.19
C LYS A 136 -8.33 -12.76 5.84
N GLY A 137 -7.15 -12.63 5.28
CA GLY A 137 -6.17 -11.64 5.71
C GLY A 137 -6.48 -10.23 5.21
N SER A 138 -5.69 -9.27 5.68
CA SER A 138 -5.76 -7.87 5.27
C SER A 138 -4.82 -7.57 4.10
N ILE A 139 -5.21 -6.61 3.27
CA ILE A 139 -4.42 -6.04 2.19
C ILE A 139 -4.79 -4.57 2.03
N ALA A 140 -3.84 -3.72 1.68
CA ALA A 140 -4.13 -2.34 1.31
C ALA A 140 -4.09 -2.19 -0.22
N ILE A 141 -5.19 -1.67 -0.81
CA ILE A 141 -5.30 -1.35 -2.23
C ILE A 141 -5.50 0.14 -2.38
N ASN A 142 -4.56 0.83 -3.04
CA ASN A 142 -4.51 2.29 -3.09
C ASN A 142 -4.71 2.92 -1.69
N GLY A 143 -4.11 2.30 -0.66
CA GLY A 143 -4.20 2.72 0.73
C GLY A 143 -5.45 2.26 1.48
N ILE A 144 -6.41 1.64 0.84
CA ILE A 144 -7.65 1.19 1.46
C ILE A 144 -7.44 -0.16 2.13
N SER A 145 -7.66 -0.27 3.43
CA SER A 145 -7.64 -1.54 4.16
C SER A 145 -8.84 -2.41 3.79
N LEU A 146 -8.57 -3.57 3.23
CA LEU A 146 -9.59 -4.49 2.72
C LEU A 146 -9.29 -5.92 3.16
N THR A 147 -10.34 -6.75 3.19
CA THR A 147 -10.22 -8.18 3.50
C THR A 147 -10.24 -9.01 2.22
N ILE A 148 -9.30 -9.94 2.10
CA ILE A 148 -9.25 -10.93 1.02
C ILE A 148 -10.44 -11.89 1.19
N ALA A 149 -11.42 -11.80 0.30
CA ALA A 149 -12.61 -12.67 0.31
C ALA A 149 -12.30 -14.05 -0.29
N ASP A 150 -11.54 -14.09 -1.39
CA ASP A 150 -11.09 -15.32 -2.06
C ASP A 150 -9.68 -15.12 -2.63
N LEU A 151 -8.94 -16.22 -2.75
CA LEU A 151 -7.57 -16.23 -3.28
C LEU A 151 -7.40 -17.41 -4.23
N LYS A 152 -6.92 -17.13 -5.44
CA LYS A 152 -6.56 -18.11 -6.46
C LYS A 152 -5.09 -17.94 -6.84
N SER A 153 -4.60 -18.81 -7.72
CA SER A 153 -3.21 -18.77 -8.19
C SER A 153 -2.86 -17.49 -8.96
N ASP A 154 -3.82 -16.86 -9.61
CA ASP A 154 -3.63 -15.77 -10.56
C ASP A 154 -4.37 -14.47 -10.17
N TYR A 155 -5.31 -14.54 -9.20
CA TYR A 155 -6.02 -13.38 -8.69
C TYR A 155 -6.41 -13.53 -7.22
N PHE A 156 -6.65 -12.41 -6.57
CA PHE A 156 -7.38 -12.32 -5.30
C PHE A 156 -8.64 -11.48 -5.46
N ARG A 157 -9.63 -11.80 -4.63
CA ARG A 157 -10.91 -11.10 -4.59
C ARG A 157 -11.07 -10.34 -3.28
N ILE A 158 -11.56 -9.13 -3.38
CA ILE A 158 -12.08 -8.36 -2.25
C ILE A 158 -13.59 -8.21 -2.38
N ALA A 159 -14.27 -8.12 -1.22
CA ALA A 159 -15.68 -7.77 -1.13
C ALA A 159 -15.80 -6.38 -0.48
N VAL A 160 -16.39 -5.44 -1.21
CA VAL A 160 -16.44 -4.03 -0.82
C VAL A 160 -17.87 -3.65 -0.46
N ILE A 161 -18.04 -3.02 0.71
CA ILE A 161 -19.32 -2.47 1.14
C ILE A 161 -19.64 -1.18 0.37
N PRO A 162 -20.91 -0.82 0.20
CA PRO A 162 -21.31 0.36 -0.59
C PRO A 162 -20.63 1.66 -0.13
N LEU A 163 -20.49 1.84 1.18
CA LEU A 163 -19.83 3.02 1.73
C LEU A 163 -18.37 3.14 1.28
N THR A 164 -17.58 2.09 1.47
CA THR A 164 -16.17 2.07 1.06
C THR A 164 -16.02 2.25 -0.45
N TYR A 165 -16.88 1.61 -1.23
CA TYR A 165 -16.87 1.77 -2.69
C TYR A 165 -17.10 3.22 -3.11
N LYS A 166 -18.07 3.91 -2.50
CA LYS A 166 -18.44 5.29 -2.82
C LYS A 166 -17.44 6.33 -2.30
N GLU A 167 -16.94 6.15 -1.08
CA GLU A 167 -16.09 7.13 -0.39
C GLU A 167 -14.59 6.94 -0.69
N THR A 168 -14.24 6.10 -1.67
CA THR A 168 -12.87 5.89 -2.14
C THR A 168 -12.82 5.85 -3.67
N ILE A 169 -11.61 5.91 -4.23
CA ILE A 169 -11.43 5.85 -5.69
C ILE A 169 -11.80 4.49 -6.30
N LEU A 170 -12.21 3.48 -5.51
CA LEU A 170 -12.62 2.17 -6.04
C LEU A 170 -13.78 2.29 -7.04
N SER A 171 -14.71 3.23 -6.82
CA SER A 171 -15.84 3.47 -7.72
C SER A 171 -15.43 4.01 -9.09
N ASN A 172 -14.24 4.59 -9.21
CA ASN A 172 -13.74 5.19 -10.44
C ASN A 172 -12.84 4.25 -11.24
N LEU A 173 -12.45 3.12 -10.63
CA LEU A 173 -11.60 2.12 -11.29
C LEU A 173 -12.35 1.39 -12.40
N LYS A 174 -11.66 1.15 -13.49
CA LYS A 174 -12.13 0.36 -14.64
C LYS A 174 -11.30 -0.91 -14.79
N VAL A 175 -11.90 -1.96 -15.32
CA VAL A 175 -11.17 -3.18 -15.68
C VAL A 175 -9.99 -2.80 -16.59
N GLY A 176 -8.81 -3.24 -16.19
CA GLY A 176 -7.53 -2.88 -16.82
C GLY A 176 -6.71 -1.86 -16.05
N ASP A 177 -7.31 -1.09 -15.14
CA ASP A 177 -6.57 -0.12 -14.33
C ASP A 177 -5.62 -0.82 -13.34
N GLN A 178 -4.48 -0.19 -13.12
CA GLN A 178 -3.50 -0.62 -12.12
C GLN A 178 -3.73 0.10 -10.79
N VAL A 179 -3.43 -0.61 -9.70
CA VAL A 179 -3.53 -0.12 -8.33
C VAL A 179 -2.26 -0.44 -7.56
N HIS A 180 -1.93 0.36 -6.56
CA HIS A 180 -0.91 0.06 -5.58
C HIS A 180 -1.40 -1.04 -4.63
N VAL A 181 -0.52 -1.97 -4.30
CA VAL A 181 -0.76 -3.03 -3.32
C VAL A 181 0.29 -2.97 -2.24
N GLU A 182 -0.14 -2.95 -0.98
CA GLU A 182 0.69 -3.18 0.20
C GLU A 182 0.14 -4.38 0.95
N THR A 183 0.98 -5.38 1.16
CA THR A 183 0.64 -6.58 1.94
C THR A 183 0.78 -6.31 3.43
N ASP A 184 0.09 -7.07 4.28
CA ASP A 184 0.22 -6.92 5.73
C ASP A 184 1.68 -7.17 6.15
N ILE A 185 2.29 -6.16 6.77
CA ILE A 185 3.70 -6.17 7.20
C ILE A 185 4.03 -7.34 8.13
N LEU A 186 3.04 -7.86 8.88
CA LEU A 186 3.24 -8.99 9.78
C LEU A 186 3.70 -10.24 9.04
N ALA A 187 3.20 -10.47 7.81
CA ALA A 187 3.61 -11.61 7.00
C ALA A 187 5.11 -11.55 6.65
N ARG A 188 5.65 -10.36 6.38
CA ARG A 188 7.08 -10.15 6.09
C ARG A 188 7.97 -10.37 7.31
N TYR A 189 7.53 -9.92 8.49
CA TYR A 189 8.26 -10.18 9.73
C TYR A 189 8.28 -11.66 10.06
N VAL A 190 7.15 -12.37 9.93
CA VAL A 190 7.07 -13.82 10.13
C VAL A 190 8.01 -14.56 9.19
N GLU A 191 7.99 -14.24 7.90
CA GLU A 191 8.91 -14.85 6.93
C GLU A 191 10.37 -14.63 7.34
N ARG A 192 10.74 -13.40 7.69
CA ARG A 192 12.13 -13.08 8.07
C ARG A 192 12.60 -13.87 9.27
N LEU A 193 11.75 -14.02 10.28
CA LEU A 193 12.07 -14.79 11.49
C LEU A 193 12.24 -16.28 11.17
N LEU A 194 11.35 -16.87 10.38
CA LEU A 194 11.45 -18.27 9.97
C LEU A 194 12.73 -18.56 9.16
N GLN A 195 13.12 -17.64 8.26
CA GLN A 195 14.36 -17.78 7.48
C GLN A 195 15.62 -17.69 8.36
N PHE A 196 15.56 -16.97 9.48
CA PHE A 196 16.66 -16.89 10.45
C PHE A 196 16.85 -18.22 11.14
N ASP A 197 15.78 -18.80 11.67
CA ASP A 197 15.78 -20.12 12.32
C ASP A 197 16.32 -21.25 11.43
N GLU A 198 15.95 -21.23 10.13
CA GLU A 198 16.44 -22.22 9.18
C GLU A 198 17.95 -22.10 8.91
N LYS A 199 18.49 -20.88 8.92
CA LYS A 199 19.95 -20.67 8.73
C LYS A 199 20.75 -21.13 9.94
N GLU A 200 20.25 -20.91 11.14
CA GLU A 200 20.89 -21.42 12.37
C GLU A 200 20.87 -22.94 12.43
N LYS A 201 19.76 -23.58 12.05
CA LYS A 201 19.65 -25.05 11.97
C LYS A 201 20.54 -25.68 10.88
N LYS A 202 20.87 -24.94 9.83
CA LYS A 202 21.80 -25.37 8.77
C LYS A 202 23.27 -25.14 9.11
N ASN A 203 23.58 -24.50 10.24
CA ASN A 203 24.93 -24.43 10.75
C ASN A 203 25.11 -25.60 11.75
N PRO A 204 25.48 -26.80 11.27
CA PRO A 204 25.65 -27.93 12.16
C PRO A 204 26.82 -27.57 13.06
N GLY A 205 26.54 -27.35 14.33
CA GLY A 205 27.59 -27.20 15.33
C GLY A 205 28.62 -28.34 15.18
N ILE A 206 29.55 -28.43 16.06
CA ILE A 206 30.57 -29.49 16.07
C ILE A 206 29.90 -30.86 15.88
N THR A 207 29.97 -31.43 14.69
CA THR A 207 29.44 -32.76 14.38
C THR A 207 30.47 -33.84 14.69
N GLN A 208 30.06 -35.07 14.90
CA GLN A 208 31.00 -36.20 15.08
C GLN A 208 31.97 -36.31 13.93
N ASP A 209 31.56 -36.03 12.68
CA ASP A 209 32.43 -36.03 11.51
C ASP A 209 33.41 -34.87 11.51
N PHE A 210 33.01 -33.69 11.99
CA PHE A 210 33.92 -32.58 12.22
C PHE A 210 35.02 -32.96 13.23
N LEU A 211 34.64 -33.55 14.37
CA LEU A 211 35.60 -34.00 15.38
C LEU A 211 36.57 -35.06 14.81
N LYS A 212 36.07 -36.08 14.15
CA LYS A 212 36.91 -37.12 13.51
C LYS A 212 37.88 -36.55 12.51
N ASN A 213 37.47 -35.60 11.68
CA ASN A 213 38.30 -34.96 10.66
C ASN A 213 39.36 -34.01 11.24
N HIS A 214 39.23 -33.61 12.50
CA HIS A 214 40.15 -32.72 13.23
C HIS A 214 40.91 -33.43 14.34
N GLY A 215 40.87 -34.77 14.37
CA GLY A 215 41.72 -35.61 15.27
C GLY A 215 41.15 -35.83 16.67
N PHE A 216 39.85 -35.65 16.86
CA PHE A 216 39.13 -35.98 18.09
C PHE A 216 38.22 -37.19 17.96
#